data_8096ff7ac71f2a60b9abc40a55b20e12
#
_entry.id   8096ff7ac71f2a60b9abc40a55b20e12
#
_cell.length_a   1.000
_cell.length_b   1.000
_cell.length_c   1.000
_cell.angle_alpha   90.00
_cell.angle_beta   90.00
_cell.angle_gamma   90.00
#
_symmetry.space_group_name_H-M   'P 1'
#
loop_
_entity.id
_entity.type
_entity.pdbx_description
1 polymer ?
#
loop_
_entity_poly.entity_id
_entity_poly.type
_entity_poly.pdbx_seq_one_letter_code
_entity_poly.pdbx_strand_id
1 'polypeptide(L)'
;MAKKLEIVIVDDEVQITELLKTFVQCATKNSNIRTFNDSVEAKSYLAENKIDVLITDYKMPRYNGIQLMEGLGPEVKKILISGYVTEIAEEKLQAMDAVFFEKPVPMKALSKIVHDQENKLS
;
A
#
# COMPACT_ATOMS: atom_id res chain seq x y z
N MET A 1 -14.08 -16.44 -14.12
CA MET A 1 -14.17 -15.99 -12.72
C MET A 1 -13.32 -14.73 -12.52
N ALA A 2 -13.89 -13.75 -11.90
CA ALA A 2 -13.16 -12.53 -11.60
C ALA A 2 -12.12 -12.81 -10.51
N LYS A 3 -10.89 -12.38 -10.73
CA LYS A 3 -9.86 -12.43 -9.70
C LYS A 3 -10.12 -11.36 -8.67
N LYS A 4 -9.85 -11.68 -7.40
CA LYS A 4 -9.89 -10.70 -6.34
C LYS A 4 -8.59 -9.89 -6.36
N LEU A 5 -8.72 -8.60 -6.17
CA LEU A 5 -7.56 -7.72 -6.02
C LEU A 5 -6.99 -7.91 -4.62
N GLU A 6 -5.76 -8.36 -4.54
CA GLU A 6 -5.10 -8.60 -3.25
C GLU A 6 -4.39 -7.33 -2.80
N ILE A 7 -4.85 -6.76 -1.69
CA ILE A 7 -4.38 -5.48 -1.19
C ILE A 7 -3.84 -5.64 0.23
N VAL A 8 -2.67 -5.10 0.48
CA VAL A 8 -2.06 -5.06 1.82
C VAL A 8 -1.91 -3.61 2.25
N ILE A 9 -2.36 -3.31 3.45
CA ILE A 9 -2.28 -1.98 4.06
C ILE A 9 -1.46 -2.09 5.34
N VAL A 10 -0.40 -1.29 5.45
CA VAL A 10 0.51 -1.33 6.60
C VAL A 10 0.65 0.06 7.21
N ASP A 11 0.36 0.15 8.49
CA ASP A 11 0.56 1.38 9.28
C ASP A 11 0.58 0.94 10.74
N ASP A 12 1.50 1.47 11.54
CA ASP A 12 1.60 1.09 12.95
C ASP A 12 0.44 1.64 13.80
N GLU A 13 -0.40 2.51 13.22
CA GLU A 13 -1.60 2.99 13.88
C GLU A 13 -2.84 2.24 13.39
N VAL A 14 -3.51 1.52 14.29
CA VAL A 14 -4.69 0.72 13.96
C VAL A 14 -5.80 1.56 13.34
N GLN A 15 -5.99 2.77 13.85
CA GLN A 15 -7.04 3.67 13.36
C GLN A 15 -6.83 4.03 11.88
N ILE A 16 -5.58 4.16 11.47
CA ILE A 16 -5.25 4.51 10.09
C ILE A 16 -5.51 3.31 9.16
N THR A 17 -5.07 2.11 9.55
CA THR A 17 -5.32 0.93 8.72
C THR A 17 -6.81 0.65 8.57
N GLU A 18 -7.60 0.85 9.62
CA GLU A 18 -9.04 0.67 9.54
C GLU A 18 -9.71 1.69 8.64
N LEU A 19 -9.29 2.95 8.72
CA LEU A 19 -9.81 4.01 7.87
C LEU A 19 -9.49 3.73 6.40
N LEU A 20 -8.25 3.41 6.11
CA LEU A 20 -7.82 3.10 4.74
C LEU A 20 -8.56 1.88 4.20
N LYS A 21 -8.72 0.85 5.02
CA LYS A 21 -9.46 -0.35 4.62
C LYS A 21 -10.88 0.00 4.21
N THR A 22 -11.56 0.83 4.99
CA THR A 22 -12.95 1.23 4.70
C THR A 22 -13.03 1.92 3.35
N PHE A 23 -12.15 2.89 3.09
CA PHE A 23 -12.13 3.61 1.82
C PHE A 23 -11.82 2.70 0.64
N VAL A 24 -10.86 1.81 0.80
CA VAL A 24 -10.46 0.89 -0.25
C VAL A 24 -11.57 -0.12 -0.55
N GLN A 25 -12.25 -0.60 0.48
CA GLN A 25 -13.42 -1.49 0.28
C GLN A 25 -14.51 -0.80 -0.52
N CYS A 26 -14.76 0.47 -0.26
CA CYS A 26 -15.75 1.23 -1.02
C CYS A 26 -15.34 1.48 -2.46
N ALA A 27 -14.05 1.49 -2.75
CA ALA A 27 -13.52 1.76 -4.08
C ALA A 27 -13.42 0.51 -4.95
N THR A 28 -13.57 -0.68 -4.37
CA THR A 28 -13.41 -1.95 -5.08
C THR A 28 -14.67 -2.79 -4.98
N LYS A 29 -14.92 -3.60 -6.01
CA LYS A 29 -16.06 -4.53 -6.04
C LYS A 29 -15.66 -5.91 -5.51
N ASN A 30 -14.42 -6.32 -5.75
CA ASN A 30 -13.97 -7.67 -5.45
C ASN A 30 -12.51 -7.64 -5.04
N SER A 31 -12.26 -7.40 -3.74
CA SER A 31 -10.91 -7.33 -3.21
C SER A 31 -10.78 -8.07 -1.89
N ASN A 32 -9.57 -8.55 -1.64
CA ASN A 32 -9.16 -9.04 -0.33
C ASN A 32 -8.21 -8.01 0.25
N ILE A 33 -8.53 -7.50 1.42
CA ILE A 33 -7.74 -6.46 2.06
C ILE A 33 -7.20 -7.01 3.37
N ARG A 34 -5.87 -7.02 3.50
CA ARG A 34 -5.21 -7.39 4.75
C ARG A 34 -4.53 -6.17 5.33
N THR A 35 -4.68 -5.99 6.61
CA THR A 35 -4.06 -4.88 7.33
C THR A 35 -3.02 -5.40 8.30
N PHE A 36 -1.92 -4.68 8.42
CA PHE A 36 -0.86 -5.00 9.37
C PHE A 36 -0.49 -3.73 10.14
N ASN A 37 -0.31 -3.90 11.43
CA ASN A 37 0.15 -2.81 12.31
C ASN A 37 1.56 -3.05 12.81
N ASP A 38 2.18 -4.13 12.35
CA ASP A 38 3.57 -4.51 12.66
C ASP A 38 4.30 -4.74 11.34
N SER A 39 5.36 -3.97 11.12
CA SER A 39 6.13 -4.04 9.86
C SER A 39 6.83 -5.38 9.66
N VAL A 40 7.20 -6.07 10.74
CA VAL A 40 7.83 -7.39 10.64
C VAL A 40 6.84 -8.43 10.13
N GLU A 41 5.61 -8.41 10.67
CA GLU A 41 4.55 -9.30 10.19
C GLU A 41 4.21 -9.02 8.73
N ALA A 42 4.14 -7.75 8.37
CA ALA A 42 3.88 -7.34 6.99
C ALA A 42 4.97 -7.86 6.05
N LYS A 43 6.22 -7.69 6.43
CA LYS A 43 7.35 -8.15 5.62
C LYS A 43 7.32 -9.66 5.40
N SER A 44 7.03 -10.42 6.45
CA SER A 44 6.89 -11.88 6.34
C SER A 44 5.77 -12.27 5.38
N TYR A 45 4.63 -11.61 5.49
CA TYR A 45 3.49 -11.89 4.62
C TYR A 45 3.83 -11.60 3.16
N LEU A 46 4.48 -10.46 2.91
CA LEU A 46 4.85 -10.04 1.55
C LEU A 46 5.89 -10.97 0.92
N ALA A 47 6.73 -11.59 1.73
CA ALA A 47 7.74 -12.53 1.23
C ALA A 47 7.11 -13.86 0.77
N GLU A 48 5.95 -14.22 1.32
CA GLU A 48 5.33 -15.52 1.08
C GLU A 48 4.07 -15.48 0.22
N ASN A 49 3.54 -14.29 -0.04
CA ASN A 49 2.25 -14.15 -0.74
C ASN A 49 2.35 -13.16 -1.87
N LYS A 50 1.65 -13.46 -2.96
CA LYS A 50 1.54 -12.53 -4.08
C LYS A 50 0.43 -11.54 -3.79
N ILE A 51 0.71 -10.27 -4.01
CA ILE A 51 -0.27 -9.19 -3.84
C ILE A 51 -0.29 -8.31 -5.07
N ASP A 52 -1.33 -7.52 -5.20
CA ASP A 52 -1.50 -6.60 -6.33
C ASP A 52 -1.21 -5.15 -5.96
N VAL A 53 -1.54 -4.76 -4.73
CA VAL A 53 -1.37 -3.38 -4.26
C VAL A 53 -0.82 -3.38 -2.84
N LEU A 54 0.22 -2.60 -2.61
CA LEU A 54 0.74 -2.32 -1.26
C LEU A 54 0.52 -0.85 -0.94
N ILE A 55 -0.16 -0.58 0.16
CA ILE A 55 -0.34 0.77 0.71
C ILE A 55 0.34 0.77 2.07
N THR A 56 1.41 1.56 2.22
CA THR A 56 2.18 1.53 3.45
C THR A 56 2.57 2.93 3.92
N ASP A 57 2.55 3.12 5.24
CA ASP A 57 3.17 4.26 5.87
C ASP A 57 4.69 4.16 5.68
N TYR A 58 5.38 5.29 5.69
CA TYR A 58 6.83 5.30 5.57
C TYR A 58 7.48 4.99 6.93
N LYS A 59 7.18 5.78 7.94
CA LYS A 59 7.89 5.74 9.22
C LYS A 59 7.21 4.79 10.19
N MET A 60 7.84 3.63 10.38
CA MET A 60 7.36 2.59 11.30
C MET A 60 8.55 1.97 12.02
N PRO A 61 8.34 1.41 13.22
CA PRO A 61 9.42 0.66 13.90
C PRO A 61 9.89 -0.52 13.06
N ARG A 62 11.17 -0.81 13.10
CA ARG A 62 11.87 -1.94 12.47
C ARG A 62 12.04 -1.80 10.96
N TYR A 63 10.97 -1.87 10.18
CA TYR A 63 11.03 -1.67 8.73
C TYR A 63 10.20 -0.45 8.34
N ASN A 64 10.77 0.41 7.51
CA ASN A 64 10.00 1.51 6.94
C ASN A 64 9.28 1.05 5.66
N GLY A 65 8.40 1.91 5.13
CA GLY A 65 7.61 1.55 3.95
C GLY A 65 8.44 1.23 2.72
N ILE A 66 9.57 1.90 2.53
CA ILE A 66 10.45 1.63 1.41
C ILE A 66 11.06 0.24 1.52
N GLN A 67 11.46 -0.15 2.73
CA GLN A 67 12.02 -1.49 2.96
C GLN A 67 11.00 -2.59 2.67
N LEU A 68 9.72 -2.33 2.94
CA LEU A 68 8.66 -3.28 2.57
C LEU A 68 8.50 -3.39 1.05
N MET A 69 8.67 -2.29 0.34
CA MET A 69 8.54 -2.25 -1.12
C MET A 69 9.70 -2.92 -1.86
N GLU A 70 10.90 -2.90 -1.29
CA GLU A 70 12.13 -3.31 -1.97
C GLU A 70 12.11 -4.76 -2.47
N GLY A 71 11.39 -5.63 -1.83
CA GLY A 71 11.29 -7.03 -2.25
C GLY A 71 10.20 -7.31 -3.27
N LEU A 72 9.42 -6.31 -3.66
CA LEU A 72 8.27 -6.51 -4.53
C LEU A 72 8.60 -6.25 -6.00
N GLY A 73 8.00 -7.05 -6.87
CA GLY A 73 8.20 -6.91 -8.30
C GLY A 73 7.44 -5.73 -8.91
N PRO A 74 7.69 -5.44 -10.20
CA PRO A 74 7.06 -4.30 -10.88
C PRO A 74 5.54 -4.47 -11.09
N GLU A 75 5.03 -5.69 -10.98
CA GLU A 75 3.60 -5.97 -11.10
C GLU A 75 2.79 -5.47 -9.92
N VAL A 76 3.45 -5.20 -8.79
CA VAL A 76 2.77 -4.71 -7.59
C VAL A 76 2.68 -3.18 -7.63
N LYS A 77 1.48 -2.65 -7.49
CA LYS A 77 1.29 -1.20 -7.35
C LYS A 77 1.69 -0.80 -5.93
N LYS A 78 2.65 0.10 -5.82
CA LYS A 78 3.23 0.52 -4.54
C LYS A 78 2.79 1.94 -4.23
N ILE A 79 2.19 2.14 -3.05
CA ILE A 79 1.71 3.44 -2.59
C ILE A 79 2.32 3.71 -1.23
N LEU A 80 3.10 4.78 -1.14
CA LEU A 80 3.77 5.20 0.09
C LEU A 80 3.08 6.43 0.64
N ILE A 81 2.81 6.43 1.93
CA ILE A 81 2.15 7.52 2.62
C ILE A 81 3.06 8.02 3.73
N SER A 82 3.25 9.35 3.83
CA SER A 82 4.11 9.90 4.87
C SER A 82 3.76 11.34 5.19
N GLY A 83 3.95 11.72 6.45
CA GLY A 83 3.95 13.11 6.86
C GLY A 83 5.34 13.76 6.80
N TYR A 84 6.35 13.01 6.38
CA TYR A 84 7.76 13.43 6.42
C TYR A 84 8.37 13.42 5.02
N VAL A 85 7.93 14.35 4.18
CA VAL A 85 8.35 14.43 2.77
C VAL A 85 9.85 14.54 2.60
N THR A 86 10.50 15.32 3.47
CA THR A 86 11.93 15.61 3.35
C THR A 86 12.86 14.45 3.66
N GLU A 87 12.33 13.38 4.29
CA GLU A 87 13.13 12.22 4.66
C GLU A 87 13.19 11.15 3.56
N ILE A 88 12.44 11.33 2.49
CA ILE A 88 12.30 10.31 1.45
C ILE A 88 13.04 10.74 0.19
N ALA A 89 13.93 9.89 -0.29
CA ALA A 89 14.66 10.14 -1.54
C ALA A 89 13.72 9.93 -2.74
N GLU A 90 13.43 11.01 -3.45
CA GLU A 90 12.56 10.99 -4.61
C GLU A 90 13.05 10.00 -5.69
N GLU A 91 14.36 9.94 -5.87
CA GLU A 91 14.98 9.01 -6.82
C GLU A 91 14.65 7.56 -6.51
N LYS A 92 14.61 7.21 -5.24
CA LYS A 92 14.30 5.84 -4.81
C LYS A 92 12.86 5.48 -5.10
N LEU A 93 11.94 6.43 -4.90
CA LEU A 93 10.53 6.22 -5.22
C LEU A 93 10.31 6.04 -6.71
N GLN A 94 11.01 6.84 -7.54
CA GLN A 94 10.92 6.72 -8.98
C GLN A 94 11.45 5.38 -9.47
N ALA A 95 12.56 4.92 -8.90
CA ALA A 95 13.15 3.63 -9.27
C ALA A 95 12.22 2.46 -8.96
N MET A 96 11.38 2.59 -7.95
CA MET A 96 10.40 1.58 -7.57
C MET A 96 9.06 1.74 -8.28
N ASP A 97 8.89 2.81 -9.06
CA ASP A 97 7.61 3.18 -9.65
C ASP A 97 6.52 3.30 -8.58
N ALA A 98 6.85 3.89 -7.45
CA ALA A 98 5.94 4.05 -6.32
C ALA A 98 5.22 5.39 -6.37
N VAL A 99 3.94 5.37 -6.01
CA VAL A 99 3.16 6.60 -5.84
C VAL A 99 3.35 7.08 -4.40
N PHE A 100 3.56 8.37 -4.24
CA PHE A 100 3.73 8.97 -2.92
C PHE A 100 2.58 9.92 -2.60
N PHE A 101 2.03 9.78 -1.40
CA PHE A 101 1.04 10.72 -0.86
C PHE A 101 1.51 11.27 0.46
N GLU A 102 1.41 12.59 0.60
CA GLU A 102 1.65 13.26 1.87
C GLU A 102 0.40 13.16 2.73
N LYS A 103 0.57 12.97 4.04
CA LYS A 103 -0.56 13.00 4.98
C LYS A 103 -1.08 14.43 5.15
N PRO A 104 -2.41 14.64 5.24
CA PRO A 104 -3.47 13.63 5.24
C PRO A 104 -3.70 13.03 3.85
N VAL A 105 -3.99 11.72 3.81
CA VAL A 105 -4.11 10.99 2.55
C VAL A 105 -5.25 11.55 1.71
N PRO A 106 -4.99 11.88 0.42
CA PRO A 106 -6.08 12.31 -0.47
C PRO A 106 -6.90 11.09 -0.88
N MET A 107 -7.97 10.83 -0.16
CA MET A 107 -8.76 9.60 -0.30
C MET A 107 -9.33 9.40 -1.70
N LYS A 108 -9.72 10.46 -2.38
CA LYS A 108 -10.22 10.35 -3.76
C LYS A 108 -9.14 9.84 -4.71
N ALA A 109 -7.92 10.35 -4.58
CA ALA A 109 -6.80 9.93 -5.42
C ALA A 109 -6.42 8.48 -5.13
N LEU A 110 -6.39 8.10 -3.85
CA LEU A 110 -6.13 6.73 -3.45
C LEU A 110 -7.19 5.77 -3.99
N SER A 111 -8.45 6.11 -3.82
CA SER A 111 -9.58 5.30 -4.30
C SER A 111 -9.51 5.10 -5.81
N LYS A 112 -9.15 6.14 -6.55
CA LYS A 112 -9.02 6.06 -8.01
C LYS A 112 -7.92 5.08 -8.41
N ILE A 113 -6.77 5.14 -7.75
CA ILE A 113 -5.66 4.23 -8.06
C ILE A 113 -6.07 2.78 -7.83
N VAL A 114 -6.70 2.50 -6.69
CA VAL A 114 -7.12 1.14 -6.36
C VAL A 114 -8.20 0.65 -7.32
N HIS A 115 -9.15 1.50 -7.66
CA HIS A 115 -10.19 1.19 -8.63
C HIS A 115 -9.59 0.85 -10.00
N ASP A 116 -8.62 1.64 -10.45
CA ASP A 116 -7.94 1.41 -11.72
C ASP A 116 -7.17 0.08 -11.72
N GLN A 117 -6.55 -0.28 -10.60
CA GLN A 117 -5.86 -1.56 -10.47
C GLN A 117 -6.85 -2.73 -10.53
N GLU A 118 -8.01 -2.61 -9.92
CA GLU A 118 -9.03 -3.64 -9.99
C GLU A 118 -9.51 -3.83 -11.43
N ASN A 119 -9.69 -2.75 -12.16
CA ASN A 119 -10.13 -2.81 -13.56
C ASN A 119 -9.13 -3.54 -14.46
N LYS A 120 -7.84 -3.48 -14.13
CA LYS A 120 -6.80 -4.17 -14.91
C LYS A 120 -6.85 -5.68 -14.75
N LEU A 121 -7.51 -6.18 -13.70
CA LEU A 121 -7.64 -7.63 -13.46
C LEU A 121 -8.80 -8.26 -14.25
N SER A 122 -9.74 -7.46 -14.69
CA SER A 122 -10.93 -7.96 -15.37
C SER A 122 -10.80 -7.99 -16.89
#